data_611d9adb7cb52c463a800c652cbff656
#
_entry.id   611d9adb7cb52c463a800c652cbff656
#
_cell.length_a   1.000
_cell.length_b   1.000
_cell.length_c   1.000
_cell.angle_alpha   90.00
_cell.angle_beta   90.00
_cell.angle_gamma   90.00
#
_symmetry.space_group_name_H-M   'P 1'
#
loop_
_entity.id
_entity.type
_entity.pdbx_description
1 polymer ?
#
loop_
_entity_poly.entity_id
_entity_poly.type
_entity_poly.pdbx_seq_one_letter_code
_entity_poly.pdbx_strand_id
1 'polypeptide(L)'
;MNFRKITMVGLLLSSLAGCSSLSSVDNNVPKVTISEGGVISQNGAVYTVKASNKLVTPKLGQYIGFRYAVEIPDGASDELKGKTVFPITARMTHPKLVNPATKQATTVSTWSDTMYKHDKNLALWQFSEPYELISGSWVFELLYKDQVVAKREFTVANNEQLNQSLKNTFETAFMLNSTRSWLTQNGDALVCDKEKSKRCLQFSSTEECNQTLSRYNSMCQQIALKQMGRGDEITSAKEEMKKYVSYFFYCMHSARINEAKLDKKQVHACLKS
;
A
#
# COMPACT_ATOMS: atom_id res chain seq x y z
N MET A 1 7.74 -16.71 -67.52
CA MET A 1 8.07 -15.39 -66.96
C MET A 1 6.88 -14.90 -66.13
N ASN A 2 6.93 -15.11 -64.83
CA ASN A 2 5.87 -14.72 -63.91
C ASN A 2 6.44 -13.73 -62.89
N PHE A 3 6.00 -12.47 -63.01
CA PHE A 3 6.32 -11.41 -62.05
C PHE A 3 5.47 -11.58 -60.80
N ARG A 4 6.11 -11.85 -59.67
CA ARG A 4 5.48 -11.79 -58.32
C ARG A 4 5.48 -10.35 -57.82
N LYS A 5 4.27 -9.85 -57.56
CA LYS A 5 4.02 -8.57 -56.93
C LYS A 5 4.42 -8.68 -55.44
N ILE A 6 5.32 -7.81 -54.98
CA ILE A 6 5.66 -7.60 -53.58
C ILE A 6 4.70 -6.57 -53.02
N THR A 7 3.87 -7.01 -52.09
CA THR A 7 2.95 -6.14 -51.34
C THR A 7 3.70 -5.58 -50.13
N MET A 8 3.96 -4.28 -50.13
CA MET A 8 4.47 -3.55 -48.97
C MET A 8 3.37 -3.48 -47.88
N VAL A 9 3.61 -4.11 -46.73
CA VAL A 9 2.81 -3.95 -45.54
C VAL A 9 3.34 -2.74 -44.78
N GLY A 10 2.57 -1.66 -44.79
CA GLY A 10 2.86 -0.46 -44.04
C GLY A 10 2.62 -0.72 -42.53
N LEU A 11 3.65 -0.58 -41.72
CA LEU A 11 3.57 -0.61 -40.27
C LEU A 11 3.02 0.73 -39.77
N LEU A 12 1.74 0.74 -39.37
CA LEU A 12 1.13 1.85 -38.65
C LEU A 12 1.63 1.83 -37.22
N LEU A 13 2.57 2.72 -36.88
CA LEU A 13 2.92 3.08 -35.51
C LEU A 13 1.75 3.85 -34.90
N SER A 14 0.88 3.17 -34.17
CA SER A 14 -0.10 3.80 -33.29
C SER A 14 0.62 4.35 -32.04
N SER A 15 0.87 5.66 -32.05
CA SER A 15 1.26 6.43 -30.86
C SER A 15 0.13 6.38 -29.85
N LEU A 16 0.27 5.58 -28.79
CA LEU A 16 -0.55 5.67 -27.59
C LEU A 16 -0.21 6.97 -26.85
N ALA A 17 -0.91 8.04 -27.21
CA ALA A 17 -1.01 9.22 -26.40
C ALA A 17 -1.77 8.83 -25.12
N GLY A 18 -1.03 8.58 -24.04
CA GLY A 18 -1.61 8.43 -22.72
C GLY A 18 -2.28 9.73 -22.31
N CYS A 19 -3.59 9.83 -22.51
CA CYS A 19 -4.41 10.83 -21.84
C CYS A 19 -4.36 10.50 -20.33
N SER A 20 -3.51 11.21 -19.59
CA SER A 20 -3.73 11.42 -18.17
C SER A 20 -5.06 12.18 -18.05
N SER A 21 -6.14 11.46 -17.76
CA SER A 21 -7.42 12.07 -17.39
C SER A 21 -7.19 12.84 -16.10
N LEU A 22 -6.95 14.15 -16.23
CA LEU A 22 -7.24 15.10 -15.16
C LEU A 22 -8.71 14.84 -14.81
N SER A 23 -8.99 14.23 -13.66
CA SER A 23 -10.33 14.12 -13.14
C SER A 23 -10.87 15.55 -13.03
N SER A 24 -11.77 15.92 -13.95
CA SER A 24 -12.49 17.19 -13.87
C SER A 24 -13.21 17.19 -12.51
N VAL A 25 -12.88 18.17 -11.66
CA VAL A 25 -13.60 18.38 -10.41
C VAL A 25 -15.05 18.66 -10.81
N ASP A 26 -15.96 17.76 -10.46
CA ASP A 26 -17.39 17.96 -10.72
C ASP A 26 -17.91 19.01 -9.73
N ASN A 27 -18.05 20.25 -10.20
CA ASN A 27 -18.54 21.36 -9.39
C ASN A 27 -20.04 21.22 -8.99
N ASN A 28 -20.73 20.17 -9.45
CA ASN A 28 -22.13 19.91 -9.13
C ASN A 28 -22.32 19.00 -7.89
N VAL A 29 -21.24 18.57 -7.27
CA VAL A 29 -21.28 17.82 -6.00
C VAL A 29 -20.56 18.60 -4.90
N PRO A 30 -21.02 18.49 -3.63
CA PRO A 30 -20.35 19.11 -2.51
C PRO A 30 -18.95 18.47 -2.32
N LYS A 31 -17.98 19.30 -1.96
CA LYS A 31 -16.64 18.85 -1.61
C LYS A 31 -16.64 18.33 -0.18
N VAL A 32 -16.26 17.07 0.01
CA VAL A 32 -16.18 16.42 1.32
C VAL A 32 -14.71 16.19 1.67
N THR A 33 -14.31 16.68 2.85
CA THR A 33 -12.94 16.53 3.37
C THR A 33 -12.99 15.75 4.68
N ILE A 34 -12.40 14.55 4.70
CA ILE A 34 -12.28 13.71 5.89
C ILE A 34 -11.17 14.29 6.77
N SER A 35 -11.49 14.69 8.00
CA SER A 35 -10.54 15.23 8.97
C SER A 35 -9.90 14.13 9.82
N GLU A 36 -10.67 13.16 10.28
CA GLU A 36 -10.21 12.05 11.12
C GLU A 36 -11.13 10.84 10.96
N GLY A 37 -10.66 9.66 11.32
CA GLY A 37 -11.50 8.46 11.28
C GLY A 37 -10.78 7.25 11.86
N GLY A 38 -11.57 6.31 12.38
CA GLY A 38 -11.09 5.14 13.09
C GLY A 38 -12.17 4.56 13.99
N VAL A 39 -11.74 4.04 15.15
CA VAL A 39 -12.65 3.63 16.20
C VAL A 39 -13.24 4.85 16.88
N ILE A 40 -14.57 4.87 17.00
CA ILE A 40 -15.32 5.96 17.60
C ILE A 40 -15.96 5.48 18.91
N SER A 41 -15.76 6.22 19.99
CA SER A 41 -16.43 6.00 21.26
C SER A 41 -17.57 6.99 21.43
N GLN A 42 -18.66 6.50 21.98
CA GLN A 42 -19.80 7.30 22.39
C GLN A 42 -19.81 7.46 23.91
N ASN A 43 -19.98 8.70 24.38
CA ASN A 43 -20.23 9.01 25.78
C ASN A 43 -21.42 9.97 25.84
N GLY A 44 -22.59 9.43 26.16
CA GLY A 44 -23.87 10.17 26.02
C GLY A 44 -24.11 10.57 24.57
N ALA A 45 -24.30 11.87 24.31
CA ALA A 45 -24.47 12.42 22.98
C ALA A 45 -23.14 12.77 22.27
N VAL A 46 -22.01 12.57 22.92
CA VAL A 46 -20.68 12.96 22.39
C VAL A 46 -19.98 11.76 21.75
N TYR A 47 -19.60 11.91 20.50
CA TYR A 47 -18.78 10.94 19.76
C TYR A 47 -17.35 11.45 19.62
N THR A 48 -16.38 10.63 19.99
CA THR A 48 -14.96 10.96 19.92
C THR A 48 -14.20 9.90 19.13
N VAL A 49 -13.41 10.32 18.14
CA VAL A 49 -12.50 9.44 17.43
C VAL A 49 -11.31 9.14 18.34
N LYS A 50 -11.16 7.88 18.78
CA LYS A 50 -10.10 7.47 19.73
C LYS A 50 -8.74 7.30 19.09
N ALA A 51 -8.70 6.90 17.82
CA ALA A 51 -7.45 6.69 17.11
C ALA A 51 -7.71 6.85 15.62
N SER A 52 -6.87 7.61 14.95
CA SER A 52 -6.92 7.79 13.50
C SER A 52 -6.32 6.58 12.75
N ASN A 53 -6.68 5.37 13.17
CA ASN A 53 -6.14 4.12 12.65
C ASN A 53 -7.06 3.53 11.58
N LYS A 54 -6.45 2.98 10.53
CA LYS A 54 -7.16 2.10 9.59
C LYS A 54 -7.40 0.70 10.19
N LEU A 55 -6.56 0.26 11.13
CA LEU A 55 -6.67 -1.04 11.78
C LEU A 55 -7.63 -0.99 12.96
N VAL A 56 -8.62 -1.86 12.94
CA VAL A 56 -9.71 -1.93 13.92
C VAL A 56 -9.84 -3.34 14.47
N THR A 57 -9.83 -3.48 15.80
CA THR A 57 -10.27 -4.71 16.47
C THR A 57 -11.75 -4.59 16.76
N PRO A 58 -12.63 -5.37 16.10
CA PRO A 58 -14.06 -5.20 16.23
C PRO A 58 -14.57 -5.69 17.58
N LYS A 59 -15.50 -4.96 18.16
CA LYS A 59 -16.21 -5.34 19.39
C LYS A 59 -17.68 -5.04 19.24
N LEU A 60 -18.53 -5.88 19.81
CA LEU A 60 -19.96 -5.64 19.81
C LEU A 60 -20.28 -4.29 20.45
N GLY A 61 -21.15 -3.51 19.82
CA GLY A 61 -21.50 -2.14 20.24
C GLY A 61 -20.49 -1.06 19.86
N GLN A 62 -19.33 -1.41 19.31
CA GLN A 62 -18.31 -0.46 18.91
C GLN A 62 -18.67 0.21 17.58
N TYR A 63 -18.34 1.51 17.49
CA TYR A 63 -18.47 2.26 16.24
C TYR A 63 -17.12 2.36 15.52
N ILE A 64 -17.18 2.31 14.18
CA ILE A 64 -16.14 2.77 13.27
C ILE A 64 -16.73 3.84 12.36
N GLY A 65 -15.88 4.74 11.88
CA GLY A 65 -16.33 5.81 11.01
C GLY A 65 -15.35 6.95 10.89
N PHE A 66 -15.85 8.10 10.47
CA PHE A 66 -15.00 9.28 10.26
C PHE A 66 -15.77 10.59 10.42
N ARG A 67 -15.03 11.63 10.83
CA ARG A 67 -15.50 13.03 10.80
C ARG A 67 -15.13 13.66 9.48
N TYR A 68 -16.01 14.54 9.01
CA TYR A 68 -15.80 15.22 7.75
C TYR A 68 -16.43 16.62 7.71
N ALA A 69 -15.82 17.47 6.92
CA ALA A 69 -16.34 18.78 6.56
C ALA A 69 -17.00 18.73 5.17
N VAL A 70 -18.01 19.55 4.98
CA VAL A 70 -18.71 19.72 3.70
C VAL A 70 -18.63 21.18 3.29
N GLU A 71 -18.05 21.40 2.12
CA GLU A 71 -17.90 22.71 1.48
C GLU A 71 -18.59 22.71 0.12
N ILE A 72 -19.02 23.88 -0.32
CA ILE A 72 -19.49 24.07 -1.68
C ILE A 72 -18.30 24.54 -2.52
N PRO A 73 -17.96 23.82 -3.62
CA PRO A 73 -16.83 24.20 -4.44
C PRO A 73 -17.05 25.55 -5.13
N ASP A 74 -15.96 26.24 -5.38
CA ASP A 74 -15.98 27.44 -6.21
C ASP A 74 -16.48 27.09 -7.63
N GLY A 75 -17.39 27.90 -8.16
CA GLY A 75 -18.01 27.64 -9.46
C GLY A 75 -19.18 26.64 -9.45
N ALA A 76 -19.63 26.22 -8.27
CA ALA A 76 -20.85 25.41 -8.14
C ALA A 76 -22.09 26.11 -8.71
N SER A 77 -23.09 25.30 -9.13
CA SER A 77 -24.40 25.82 -9.55
C SER A 77 -25.08 26.59 -8.40
N ASP A 78 -25.97 27.53 -8.76
CA ASP A 78 -26.70 28.32 -7.75
C ASP A 78 -27.61 27.44 -6.91
N GLU A 79 -28.13 26.33 -7.49
CA GLU A 79 -28.89 25.31 -6.75
C GLU A 79 -28.03 24.69 -5.64
N LEU A 80 -26.77 24.36 -5.90
CA LEU A 80 -25.88 23.78 -4.91
C LEU A 80 -25.45 24.82 -3.87
N LYS A 81 -25.17 26.07 -4.28
CA LYS A 81 -24.75 27.16 -3.37
C LYS A 81 -25.80 27.46 -2.31
N GLY A 82 -27.08 27.38 -2.66
CA GLY A 82 -28.20 27.63 -1.72
C GLY A 82 -28.45 26.49 -0.73
N LYS A 83 -27.85 25.31 -0.93
CA LYS A 83 -28.09 24.14 -0.06
C LYS A 83 -27.21 24.15 1.18
N THR A 84 -27.81 23.82 2.31
CA THR A 84 -27.13 23.57 3.59
C THR A 84 -27.27 22.12 4.04
N VAL A 85 -28.16 21.37 3.41
CA VAL A 85 -28.54 19.98 3.76
C VAL A 85 -28.48 19.14 2.48
N PHE A 86 -27.81 17.99 2.54
CA PHE A 86 -27.60 17.09 1.42
C PHE A 86 -28.01 15.68 1.81
N PRO A 87 -29.15 15.16 1.28
CA PRO A 87 -29.48 13.75 1.44
C PRO A 87 -28.43 12.90 0.70
N ILE A 88 -27.94 11.88 1.37
CA ILE A 88 -26.91 10.98 0.86
C ILE A 88 -27.29 9.52 1.06
N THR A 89 -26.62 8.64 0.37
CA THR A 89 -26.58 7.22 0.67
C THR A 89 -25.23 6.91 1.33
N ALA A 90 -25.25 6.37 2.54
CA ALA A 90 -24.11 5.78 3.16
C ALA A 90 -24.00 4.31 2.72
N ARG A 91 -22.79 3.87 2.36
CA ARG A 91 -22.52 2.51 1.89
C ARG A 91 -21.32 1.93 2.62
N MET A 92 -21.49 0.73 3.19
CA MET A 92 -20.43 -0.07 3.75
C MET A 92 -20.24 -1.32 2.90
N THR A 93 -19.10 -1.43 2.22
CA THR A 93 -18.66 -2.67 1.59
C THR A 93 -17.80 -3.44 2.60
N HIS A 94 -18.11 -4.71 2.80
CA HIS A 94 -17.52 -5.53 3.86
C HIS A 94 -17.30 -6.97 3.38
N PRO A 95 -16.53 -7.81 4.09
CA PRO A 95 -16.50 -9.24 3.84
C PRO A 95 -17.89 -9.86 3.91
N LYS A 96 -18.07 -11.05 3.36
CA LYS A 96 -19.36 -11.72 3.30
C LYS A 96 -19.95 -11.94 4.71
N LEU A 97 -20.95 -11.13 5.08
CA LEU A 97 -21.75 -11.31 6.29
C LEU A 97 -22.89 -12.29 6.01
N VAL A 98 -23.12 -13.22 6.92
CA VAL A 98 -24.25 -14.16 6.85
C VAL A 98 -25.10 -13.98 8.10
N ASN A 99 -26.31 -13.47 7.92
CA ASN A 99 -27.26 -13.37 9.02
C ASN A 99 -27.72 -14.78 9.45
N PRO A 100 -27.48 -15.21 10.71
CA PRO A 100 -27.76 -16.57 11.13
C PRO A 100 -29.27 -16.89 11.17
N ALA A 101 -30.13 -15.89 11.35
CA ALA A 101 -31.59 -16.05 11.40
C ALA A 101 -32.20 -16.21 10.00
N THR A 102 -31.82 -15.36 9.04
CA THR A 102 -32.41 -15.36 7.70
C THR A 102 -31.59 -16.19 6.68
N LYS A 103 -30.36 -16.57 7.01
CA LYS A 103 -29.37 -17.21 6.11
C LYS A 103 -29.00 -16.35 4.90
N GLN A 104 -29.42 -15.10 4.87
CA GLN A 104 -29.04 -14.17 3.82
C GLN A 104 -27.59 -13.75 3.97
N ALA A 105 -26.92 -13.66 2.84
CA ALA A 105 -25.53 -13.22 2.76
C ALA A 105 -25.45 -11.90 2.02
N THR A 106 -24.66 -10.95 2.55
CA THR A 106 -24.40 -9.66 1.93
C THR A 106 -22.91 -9.31 2.01
N THR A 107 -22.45 -8.53 1.05
CA THR A 107 -21.11 -7.92 1.04
C THR A 107 -21.21 -6.40 1.04
N VAL A 108 -22.42 -5.85 0.97
CA VAL A 108 -22.68 -4.41 0.93
C VAL A 108 -23.90 -4.11 1.78
N SER A 109 -23.79 -3.09 2.62
CA SER A 109 -24.91 -2.51 3.38
C SER A 109 -25.06 -1.04 2.99
N THR A 110 -26.30 -0.61 2.77
CA THR A 110 -26.61 0.78 2.40
C THR A 110 -27.75 1.32 3.26
N TRP A 111 -27.67 2.62 3.57
CA TRP A 111 -28.74 3.32 4.28
C TRP A 111 -28.77 4.79 3.87
N SER A 112 -29.94 5.41 4.04
CA SER A 112 -30.09 6.85 3.83
C SER A 112 -29.55 7.62 5.02
N ASP A 113 -28.83 8.70 4.73
CA ASP A 113 -28.24 9.59 5.73
C ASP A 113 -28.28 11.04 5.21
N THR A 114 -27.83 11.97 6.02
CA THR A 114 -27.84 13.39 5.71
C THR A 114 -26.50 14.02 6.09
N MET A 115 -25.88 14.73 5.18
CA MET A 115 -24.73 15.58 5.48
C MET A 115 -25.11 17.05 5.47
N TYR A 116 -24.43 17.84 6.29
CA TYR A 116 -24.69 19.26 6.49
C TYR A 116 -23.48 20.09 6.08
N LYS A 117 -23.73 21.28 5.53
CA LYS A 117 -22.68 22.25 5.17
C LYS A 117 -22.03 22.81 6.43
N HIS A 118 -21.14 22.04 7.05
CA HIS A 118 -20.30 22.43 8.18
C HIS A 118 -19.14 21.43 8.37
N ASP A 119 -18.29 21.69 9.35
CA ASP A 119 -17.04 20.95 9.64
C ASP A 119 -17.19 19.78 10.64
N LYS A 120 -18.41 19.49 11.10
CA LYS A 120 -18.65 18.55 12.22
C LYS A 120 -19.55 17.37 11.87
N ASN A 121 -19.63 17.01 10.58
CA ASN A 121 -20.37 15.80 10.18
C ASN A 121 -19.67 14.54 10.67
N LEU A 122 -20.44 13.48 10.88
CA LEU A 122 -19.96 12.19 11.38
C LEU A 122 -20.66 11.05 10.64
N ALA A 123 -19.89 10.18 10.02
CA ALA A 123 -20.36 8.94 9.42
C ALA A 123 -20.00 7.77 10.34
N LEU A 124 -20.98 6.92 10.68
CA LEU A 124 -20.85 5.85 11.66
C LEU A 124 -21.37 4.52 11.14
N TRP A 125 -20.62 3.46 11.42
CA TRP A 125 -21.07 2.08 11.40
C TRP A 125 -20.92 1.49 12.80
N GLN A 126 -21.97 0.83 13.32
CA GLN A 126 -21.90 0.10 14.59
C GLN A 126 -21.85 -1.40 14.33
N PHE A 127 -20.90 -2.09 14.96
CA PHE A 127 -20.94 -3.55 15.03
C PHE A 127 -22.02 -3.96 16.02
N SER A 128 -23.23 -4.14 15.54
CA SER A 128 -24.41 -4.42 16.38
C SER A 128 -24.66 -5.91 16.57
N GLU A 129 -24.13 -6.74 15.68
CA GLU A 129 -24.38 -8.18 15.68
C GLU A 129 -23.07 -8.99 15.70
N PRO A 130 -23.04 -10.15 16.39
CA PRO A 130 -21.84 -10.99 16.47
C PRO A 130 -21.30 -11.42 15.09
N TYR A 131 -22.18 -11.64 14.10
CA TYR A 131 -21.77 -12.05 12.75
C TYR A 131 -21.10 -10.92 11.93
N GLU A 132 -21.13 -9.69 12.42
CA GLU A 132 -20.42 -8.54 11.84
C GLU A 132 -18.96 -8.46 12.31
N LEU A 133 -18.57 -9.21 13.36
CA LEU A 133 -17.23 -9.16 13.93
C LEU A 133 -16.21 -9.98 13.10
N ILE A 134 -16.26 -9.89 11.79
CA ILE A 134 -15.38 -10.63 10.88
C ILE A 134 -14.24 -9.76 10.37
N SER A 135 -13.09 -10.41 10.18
CA SER A 135 -11.90 -9.76 9.69
C SER A 135 -11.92 -9.56 8.19
N GLY A 136 -11.28 -8.50 7.73
CA GLY A 136 -11.11 -8.17 6.33
C GLY A 136 -11.11 -6.67 6.07
N SER A 137 -11.19 -6.30 4.79
CA SER A 137 -11.32 -4.91 4.36
C SER A 137 -12.78 -4.46 4.46
N TRP A 138 -12.99 -3.31 5.07
CA TRP A 138 -14.26 -2.63 5.23
C TRP A 138 -14.14 -1.25 4.61
N VAL A 139 -14.96 -0.94 3.61
CA VAL A 139 -14.91 0.32 2.87
C VAL A 139 -16.18 1.10 3.10
N PHE A 140 -16.04 2.24 3.77
CA PHE A 140 -17.14 3.17 4.04
C PHE A 140 -17.14 4.29 3.01
N GLU A 141 -18.26 4.46 2.31
CA GLU A 141 -18.45 5.48 1.28
C GLU A 141 -19.72 6.31 1.56
N LEU A 142 -19.62 7.60 1.28
CA LEU A 142 -20.78 8.49 1.22
C LEU A 142 -21.04 8.85 -0.24
N LEU A 143 -22.28 8.69 -0.68
CA LEU A 143 -22.71 8.97 -2.04
C LEU A 143 -23.73 10.11 -2.05
N TYR A 144 -23.46 11.13 -2.86
CA TYR A 144 -24.41 12.17 -3.17
C TYR A 144 -24.81 12.06 -4.65
N LYS A 145 -26.11 11.88 -4.93
CA LYS A 145 -26.61 11.63 -6.29
C LYS A 145 -25.83 10.49 -7.00
N ASP A 146 -25.63 9.37 -6.27
CA ASP A 146 -24.88 8.17 -6.71
C ASP A 146 -23.38 8.36 -6.98
N GLN A 147 -22.84 9.56 -6.79
CA GLN A 147 -21.41 9.82 -6.88
C GLN A 147 -20.75 9.68 -5.50
N VAL A 148 -19.61 8.97 -5.44
CA VAL A 148 -18.84 8.84 -4.19
C VAL A 148 -18.17 10.19 -3.89
N VAL A 149 -18.59 10.83 -2.81
CA VAL A 149 -18.05 12.12 -2.33
C VAL A 149 -17.09 11.98 -1.16
N ALA A 150 -17.13 10.86 -0.46
CA ALA A 150 -16.15 10.50 0.58
C ALA A 150 -15.95 8.98 0.61
N LYS A 151 -14.72 8.55 0.89
CA LYS A 151 -14.36 7.13 1.00
C LYS A 151 -13.30 6.94 2.06
N ARG A 152 -13.51 5.95 2.94
CA ARG A 152 -12.50 5.52 3.91
C ARG A 152 -12.48 4.00 4.03
N GLU A 153 -11.28 3.45 4.06
CA GLU A 153 -11.05 2.02 4.24
C GLU A 153 -10.58 1.74 5.66
N PHE A 154 -11.07 0.63 6.22
CA PHE A 154 -10.67 0.07 7.51
C PHE A 154 -10.24 -1.39 7.30
N THR A 155 -9.17 -1.78 7.95
CA THR A 155 -8.78 -3.18 8.09
C THR A 155 -9.30 -3.67 9.44
N VAL A 156 -10.31 -4.51 9.42
CA VAL A 156 -10.84 -5.15 10.62
C VAL A 156 -10.08 -6.44 10.87
N ALA A 157 -9.48 -6.60 12.06
CA ALA A 157 -8.73 -7.78 12.44
C ALA A 157 -9.11 -8.21 13.86
N ASN A 158 -9.30 -9.51 14.08
CA ASN A 158 -9.49 -10.04 15.42
C ASN A 158 -8.19 -9.98 16.24
N ASN A 159 -8.29 -10.18 17.57
CA ASN A 159 -7.13 -10.09 18.45
C ASN A 159 -6.02 -11.07 18.09
N GLU A 160 -6.35 -12.26 17.61
CA GLU A 160 -5.37 -13.28 17.22
C GLU A 160 -4.58 -12.84 15.98
N GLN A 161 -5.26 -12.34 14.96
CA GLN A 161 -4.61 -11.81 13.75
C GLN A 161 -3.79 -10.56 14.07
N LEU A 162 -4.28 -9.70 14.96
CA LEU A 162 -3.54 -8.52 15.41
C LEU A 162 -2.25 -8.93 16.16
N ASN A 163 -2.36 -9.87 17.08
CA ASN A 163 -1.21 -10.39 17.81
C ASN A 163 -0.20 -11.06 16.89
N GLN A 164 -0.67 -11.83 15.90
CA GLN A 164 0.20 -12.44 14.91
C GLN A 164 0.89 -11.38 14.03
N SER A 165 0.16 -10.35 13.63
CA SER A 165 0.74 -9.23 12.86
C SER A 165 1.79 -8.46 13.66
N LEU A 166 1.52 -8.16 14.93
CA LEU A 166 2.49 -7.52 15.85
C LEU A 166 3.73 -8.39 16.06
N LYS A 167 3.53 -9.69 16.29
CA LYS A 167 4.62 -10.66 16.41
C LYS A 167 5.48 -10.69 15.17
N ASN A 168 4.88 -10.82 13.98
CA ASN A 168 5.60 -10.80 12.71
C ASN A 168 6.37 -9.50 12.50
N THR A 169 5.77 -8.35 12.85
CA THR A 169 6.42 -7.04 12.76
C THR A 169 7.63 -6.97 13.68
N PHE A 170 7.49 -7.43 14.92
CA PHE A 170 8.58 -7.45 15.89
C PHE A 170 9.71 -8.39 15.47
N GLU A 171 9.36 -9.61 15.03
CA GLU A 171 10.33 -10.58 14.53
C GLU A 171 11.06 -10.04 13.31
N THR A 172 10.35 -9.40 12.38
CA THR A 172 10.96 -8.77 11.20
C THR A 172 11.93 -7.67 11.58
N ALA A 173 11.55 -6.78 12.50
CA ALA A 173 12.42 -5.70 12.97
C ALA A 173 13.67 -6.24 13.69
N PHE A 174 13.51 -7.25 14.54
CA PHE A 174 14.61 -7.90 15.25
C PHE A 174 15.58 -8.58 14.27
N MET A 175 15.06 -9.41 13.35
CA MET A 175 15.86 -10.09 12.36
C MET A 175 16.57 -9.10 11.42
N LEU A 176 15.90 -8.01 11.04
CA LEU A 176 16.48 -6.98 10.21
C LEU A 176 17.68 -6.31 10.89
N ASN A 177 17.52 -5.90 12.16
CA ASN A 177 18.62 -5.28 12.90
C ASN A 177 19.81 -6.23 13.06
N SER A 178 19.56 -7.49 13.39
CA SER A 178 20.60 -8.52 13.52
C SER A 178 21.31 -8.77 12.18
N THR A 179 20.55 -8.89 11.10
CA THR A 179 21.10 -9.09 9.74
C THR A 179 21.94 -7.89 9.30
N ARG A 180 21.45 -6.67 9.56
CA ARG A 180 22.21 -5.44 9.22
C ARG A 180 23.53 -5.37 9.98
N SER A 181 23.50 -5.59 11.28
CA SER A 181 24.71 -5.60 12.12
C SER A 181 25.71 -6.63 11.60
N TRP A 182 25.24 -7.82 11.29
CA TRP A 182 26.08 -8.89 10.77
C TRP A 182 26.67 -8.57 9.38
N LEU A 183 25.86 -8.03 8.45
CA LEU A 183 26.30 -7.60 7.11
C LEU A 183 27.25 -6.41 7.16
N THR A 184 27.16 -5.54 8.17
CA THR A 184 28.14 -4.47 8.38
C THR A 184 29.54 -5.02 8.58
N GLN A 185 29.66 -6.15 9.29
CA GLN A 185 30.93 -6.76 9.62
C GLN A 185 31.41 -7.80 8.61
N ASN A 186 30.49 -8.44 7.89
CA ASN A 186 30.81 -9.63 7.09
C ASN A 186 30.30 -9.55 5.64
N GLY A 187 29.61 -8.49 5.25
CA GLY A 187 28.92 -8.43 3.97
C GLY A 187 29.85 -8.43 2.76
N ASP A 188 30.99 -7.77 2.85
CA ASP A 188 32.06 -7.78 1.85
C ASP A 188 32.76 -9.15 1.78
N ALA A 189 33.12 -9.74 2.92
CA ALA A 189 33.74 -11.06 3.00
C ALA A 189 32.86 -12.15 2.35
N LEU A 190 31.55 -12.10 2.49
CA LEU A 190 30.65 -13.06 1.83
C LEU A 190 30.76 -13.07 0.30
N VAL A 191 31.10 -11.94 -0.30
CA VAL A 191 31.35 -11.83 -1.74
C VAL A 191 32.80 -12.22 -2.04
N CYS A 192 33.73 -11.71 -1.25
CA CYS A 192 35.18 -11.79 -1.52
C CYS A 192 35.80 -13.13 -1.19
N ASP A 193 35.25 -13.91 -0.27
CA ASP A 193 35.73 -15.27 0.06
C ASP A 193 35.33 -16.31 -1.00
N LYS A 194 34.43 -15.95 -1.91
CA LYS A 194 34.04 -16.85 -3.01
C LYS A 194 34.90 -16.59 -4.24
N GLU A 195 35.77 -17.54 -4.59
CA GLU A 195 36.66 -17.46 -5.78
C GLU A 195 35.90 -17.12 -7.06
N LYS A 196 34.68 -17.68 -7.22
CA LYS A 196 33.84 -17.40 -8.37
C LYS A 196 33.42 -15.93 -8.40
N SER A 197 32.97 -15.35 -7.27
CA SER A 197 32.55 -13.95 -7.19
C SER A 197 33.72 -13.01 -7.50
N LYS A 198 34.89 -13.25 -6.93
CA LYS A 198 36.11 -12.48 -7.23
C LYS A 198 36.44 -12.48 -8.72
N ARG A 199 36.50 -13.66 -9.32
CA ARG A 199 36.79 -13.82 -10.75
C ARG A 199 35.75 -13.12 -11.62
N CYS A 200 34.43 -13.30 -11.35
CA CYS A 200 33.37 -12.70 -12.14
C CYS A 200 33.35 -11.17 -12.02
N LEU A 201 33.71 -10.62 -10.85
CA LEU A 201 33.80 -9.20 -10.57
C LEU A 201 35.21 -8.60 -10.86
N GLN A 202 36.11 -9.41 -11.43
CA GLN A 202 37.44 -9.02 -11.82
C GLN A 202 38.25 -8.37 -10.69
N PHE A 203 38.30 -9.00 -9.53
CA PHE A 203 39.21 -8.67 -8.45
C PHE A 203 40.48 -9.52 -8.55
N SER A 204 41.65 -8.89 -8.35
CA SER A 204 42.94 -9.58 -8.36
C SER A 204 43.23 -10.32 -7.07
N SER A 205 42.64 -9.88 -5.94
CA SER A 205 42.86 -10.49 -4.64
C SER A 205 41.62 -10.32 -3.73
N THR A 206 41.58 -11.11 -2.66
CA THR A 206 40.54 -10.97 -1.59
C THR A 206 40.69 -9.62 -0.90
N GLU A 207 41.91 -9.14 -0.69
CA GLU A 207 42.19 -7.86 -0.05
C GLU A 207 41.63 -6.68 -0.86
N GLU A 208 41.91 -6.62 -2.17
CA GLU A 208 41.33 -5.62 -3.07
C GLU A 208 39.82 -5.67 -3.08
N CYS A 209 39.22 -6.87 -3.10
CA CYS A 209 37.80 -7.07 -3.07
C CYS A 209 37.20 -6.48 -1.79
N ASN A 210 37.73 -6.82 -0.62
CA ASN A 210 37.25 -6.33 0.67
C ASN A 210 37.37 -4.81 0.79
N GLN A 211 38.50 -4.23 0.44
CA GLN A 211 38.72 -2.77 0.45
C GLN A 211 37.76 -2.04 -0.47
N THR A 212 37.46 -2.61 -1.64
CA THR A 212 36.54 -2.00 -2.59
C THR A 212 35.11 -2.10 -2.13
N LEU A 213 34.65 -3.29 -1.74
CA LEU A 213 33.24 -3.52 -1.40
C LEU A 213 32.83 -2.91 -0.07
N SER A 214 33.73 -2.81 0.92
CA SER A 214 33.44 -2.16 2.21
C SER A 214 32.98 -0.71 2.05
N ARG A 215 33.47 0.01 1.04
CA ARG A 215 33.05 1.39 0.72
C ARG A 215 31.56 1.48 0.36
N TYR A 216 30.98 0.43 -0.19
CA TYR A 216 29.57 0.38 -0.63
C TYR A 216 28.63 -0.22 0.40
N ASN A 217 29.15 -0.88 1.45
CA ASN A 217 28.36 -1.62 2.42
C ASN A 217 27.21 -0.81 3.01
N SER A 218 27.50 0.37 3.57
CA SER A 218 26.47 1.24 4.18
C SER A 218 25.43 1.71 3.17
N MET A 219 25.85 2.15 1.98
CA MET A 219 24.95 2.58 0.91
C MET A 219 24.04 1.43 0.46
N CYS A 220 24.58 0.24 0.28
CA CYS A 220 23.81 -0.92 -0.18
C CYS A 220 22.81 -1.40 0.87
N GLN A 221 23.13 -1.29 2.16
CA GLN A 221 22.14 -1.53 3.22
C GLN A 221 20.98 -0.54 3.17
N GLN A 222 21.24 0.75 2.94
CA GLN A 222 20.18 1.76 2.81
C GLN A 222 19.30 1.53 1.58
N ILE A 223 19.90 1.16 0.45
CA ILE A 223 19.16 0.82 -0.78
C ILE A 223 18.28 -0.41 -0.54
N ALA A 224 18.81 -1.47 0.08
CA ALA A 224 18.04 -2.66 0.40
C ALA A 224 16.83 -2.35 1.29
N LEU A 225 16.99 -1.50 2.32
CA LEU A 225 15.90 -1.03 3.17
C LEU A 225 14.79 -0.32 2.38
N LYS A 226 15.15 0.57 1.47
CA LYS A 226 14.18 1.30 0.63
C LYS A 226 13.38 0.38 -0.29
N GLN A 227 13.91 -0.78 -0.63
CA GLN A 227 13.23 -1.75 -1.49
C GLN A 227 12.27 -2.68 -0.72
N MET A 228 12.48 -2.87 0.58
CA MET A 228 11.61 -3.71 1.41
C MET A 228 10.20 -3.13 1.61
N GLY A 229 10.05 -1.83 1.69
CA GLY A 229 8.78 -1.16 2.01
C GLY A 229 7.78 -1.03 0.85
N ARG A 230 7.95 -1.73 -0.27
CA ARG A 230 7.17 -1.52 -1.49
C ARG A 230 6.11 -2.59 -1.79
N GLY A 231 5.77 -3.46 -0.86
CA GLY A 231 4.74 -4.48 -1.03
C GLY A 231 3.64 -4.36 0.02
N ASP A 232 2.37 -4.42 -0.43
CA ASP A 232 1.19 -4.38 0.45
C ASP A 232 0.87 -5.75 1.09
N GLU A 233 1.62 -6.80 0.78
CA GLU A 233 1.44 -8.14 1.32
C GLU A 233 2.26 -8.31 2.60
N ILE A 234 1.60 -8.80 3.66
CA ILE A 234 2.25 -9.21 4.92
C ILE A 234 3.01 -10.52 4.63
N THR A 235 4.27 -10.39 4.31
CA THR A 235 5.18 -11.53 4.14
C THR A 235 5.77 -11.94 5.49
N SER A 236 6.23 -13.20 5.61
CA SER A 236 6.92 -13.64 6.84
C SER A 236 8.25 -12.90 7.01
N ALA A 237 8.72 -12.75 8.26
CA ALA A 237 10.01 -12.14 8.58
C ALA A 237 11.17 -12.77 7.76
N LYS A 238 11.11 -14.09 7.55
CA LYS A 238 12.09 -14.84 6.76
C LYS A 238 12.11 -14.41 5.30
N GLU A 239 10.94 -14.20 4.68
CA GLU A 239 10.86 -13.76 3.28
C GLU A 239 11.34 -12.30 3.13
N GLU A 240 11.00 -11.44 4.08
CA GLU A 240 11.50 -10.06 4.09
C GLU A 240 13.04 -10.02 4.22
N MET A 241 13.62 -10.89 5.06
CA MET A 241 15.09 -10.98 5.17
C MET A 241 15.74 -11.51 3.91
N LYS A 242 15.14 -12.49 3.22
CA LYS A 242 15.63 -12.95 1.91
C LYS A 242 15.64 -11.82 0.90
N LYS A 243 14.57 -11.02 0.83
CA LYS A 243 14.49 -9.83 -0.05
C LYS A 243 15.59 -8.83 0.30
N TYR A 244 15.73 -8.48 1.59
CA TYR A 244 16.75 -7.55 2.05
C TYR A 244 18.16 -7.98 1.65
N VAL A 245 18.54 -9.21 1.96
CA VAL A 245 19.85 -9.78 1.63
C VAL A 245 20.07 -9.82 0.11
N SER A 246 19.04 -10.18 -0.65
CA SER A 246 19.13 -10.21 -2.12
C SER A 246 19.38 -8.81 -2.71
N TYR A 247 18.67 -7.79 -2.24
CA TYR A 247 18.90 -6.41 -2.68
C TYR A 247 20.26 -5.86 -2.25
N PHE A 248 20.72 -6.22 -1.05
CA PHE A 248 22.04 -5.86 -0.56
C PHE A 248 23.14 -6.37 -1.51
N PHE A 249 23.17 -7.68 -1.78
CA PHE A 249 24.18 -8.26 -2.67
C PHE A 249 24.03 -7.80 -4.12
N TYR A 250 22.82 -7.62 -4.61
CA TYR A 250 22.59 -7.03 -5.93
C TYR A 250 23.21 -5.63 -6.03
N CYS A 251 23.04 -4.80 -5.00
CA CYS A 251 23.66 -3.49 -4.93
C CYS A 251 25.20 -3.58 -4.91
N MET A 252 25.79 -4.45 -4.08
CA MET A 252 27.23 -4.64 -3.99
C MET A 252 27.85 -5.01 -5.35
N HIS A 253 27.25 -5.98 -6.05
CA HIS A 253 27.69 -6.37 -7.40
C HIS A 253 27.52 -5.23 -8.41
N SER A 254 26.38 -4.52 -8.38
CA SER A 254 26.11 -3.41 -9.29
C SER A 254 27.07 -2.23 -9.07
N ALA A 255 27.43 -1.93 -7.83
CA ALA A 255 28.41 -0.90 -7.50
C ALA A 255 29.78 -1.22 -8.13
N ARG A 256 30.26 -2.45 -7.98
CA ARG A 256 31.52 -2.88 -8.61
C ARG A 256 31.46 -2.86 -10.13
N ILE A 257 30.38 -3.38 -10.73
CA ILE A 257 30.19 -3.38 -12.19
C ILE A 257 30.30 -1.95 -12.73
N ASN A 258 29.65 -0.99 -12.07
CA ASN A 258 29.66 0.41 -12.49
C ASN A 258 31.05 1.07 -12.30
N GLU A 259 31.70 0.85 -11.14
CA GLU A 259 33.01 1.41 -10.82
C GLU A 259 34.08 0.93 -11.82
N ALA A 260 34.11 -0.37 -12.08
CA ALA A 260 35.09 -0.98 -12.97
C ALA A 260 34.67 -1.04 -14.45
N LYS A 261 33.49 -0.47 -14.78
CA LYS A 261 32.89 -0.45 -16.14
C LYS A 261 32.82 -1.84 -16.78
N LEU A 262 32.46 -2.85 -15.97
CA LEU A 262 32.33 -4.24 -16.43
C LEU A 262 31.06 -4.43 -17.27
N ASP A 263 31.11 -5.42 -18.21
CA ASP A 263 29.89 -5.81 -18.93
C ASP A 263 28.91 -6.53 -17.98
N LYS A 264 27.79 -5.90 -17.71
CA LYS A 264 26.76 -6.40 -16.78
C LYS A 264 26.23 -7.78 -17.18
N LYS A 265 26.05 -8.05 -18.47
CA LYS A 265 25.52 -9.34 -18.96
C LYS A 265 26.52 -10.45 -18.73
N GLN A 266 27.80 -10.20 -19.03
CA GLN A 266 28.89 -11.16 -18.83
C GLN A 266 29.06 -11.47 -17.33
N VAL A 267 29.09 -10.46 -16.48
CA VAL A 267 29.19 -10.67 -15.02
C VAL A 267 28.01 -11.49 -14.49
N HIS A 268 26.77 -11.16 -14.89
CA HIS A 268 25.60 -11.94 -14.44
C HIS A 268 25.61 -13.38 -14.97
N ALA A 269 26.04 -13.61 -16.19
CA ALA A 269 26.19 -14.96 -16.74
C ALA A 269 27.25 -15.75 -15.95
N CYS A 270 28.41 -15.13 -15.66
CA CYS A 270 29.46 -15.70 -14.85
C CYS A 270 28.99 -16.07 -13.44
N LEU A 271 28.24 -15.20 -12.77
CA LEU A 271 27.73 -15.46 -11.42
C LEU A 271 26.69 -16.58 -11.38
N LYS A 272 25.94 -16.81 -12.47
CA LYS A 272 24.92 -17.86 -12.56
C LYS A 272 25.47 -19.25 -12.95
N SER A 273 26.56 -19.30 -13.77
CA SER A 273 27.22 -20.56 -14.16
C SER A 273 27.83 -21.27 -12.96
#